data_3982e243c4d023b4b8b2d68bb57fe1f6
#
_entry.id   3982e243c4d023b4b8b2d68bb57fe1f6
#
_cell.length_a   1.000
_cell.length_b   1.000
_cell.length_c   1.000
_cell.angle_alpha   90.00
_cell.angle_beta   90.00
_cell.angle_gamma   90.00
#
_symmetry.space_group_name_H-M   'P 1'
#
loop_
_entity.id
_entity.type
_entity.pdbx_description
1 polymer ?
#
loop_
_entity_poly.entity_id
_entity_poly.type
_entity_poly.pdbx_seq_one_letter_code
_entity_poly.pdbx_strand_id
1 'polypeptide(L)'
;MRLLRILIITVAAALALPLAQASAAELLMYRRDGCPYCVAWDREVGPGYNNSSFGKVAPVRMVDVHGARPQVALKSPIIYTPTFVLVDEAREIGRIEGYSNNDFFYGTIARLIGQLPAAARSGLSASQ
;
A
#
# COMPACT_ATOMS: atom_id res chain seq x y z
N MET A 1 -14.90 -47.94 19.79
CA MET A 1 -14.94 -46.54 20.30
C MET A 1 -13.59 -45.83 20.30
N ARG A 2 -12.47 -46.51 20.54
CA ARG A 2 -11.13 -45.86 20.50
C ARG A 2 -10.64 -45.48 19.08
N LEU A 3 -10.93 -46.28 18.07
CA LEU A 3 -10.58 -46.01 16.67
C LEU A 3 -11.35 -44.81 16.09
N LEU A 4 -12.62 -44.64 16.46
CA LEU A 4 -13.46 -43.50 16.02
C LEU A 4 -12.99 -42.17 16.60
N ARG A 5 -12.47 -42.16 17.85
CA ARG A 5 -11.89 -40.96 18.49
C ARG A 5 -10.57 -40.53 17.85
N ILE A 6 -9.75 -41.46 17.40
CA ILE A 6 -8.47 -41.15 16.71
C ILE A 6 -8.73 -40.55 15.32
N LEU A 7 -9.77 -41.03 14.61
CA LEU A 7 -10.14 -40.50 13.29
C LEU A 7 -10.63 -39.05 13.36
N ILE A 8 -11.37 -38.70 14.42
CA ILE A 8 -11.89 -37.32 14.60
C ILE A 8 -10.76 -36.34 14.92
N ILE A 9 -9.75 -36.75 15.67
CA ILE A 9 -8.60 -35.89 16.04
C ILE A 9 -7.71 -35.60 14.81
N THR A 10 -7.54 -36.55 13.91
CA THR A 10 -6.72 -36.35 12.70
C THR A 10 -7.37 -35.42 11.67
N VAL A 11 -8.69 -35.39 11.57
CA VAL A 11 -9.42 -34.48 10.67
C VAL A 11 -9.40 -33.03 11.16
N ALA A 12 -9.43 -32.80 12.48
CA ALA A 12 -9.39 -31.45 13.05
C ALA A 12 -8.03 -30.75 12.89
N ALA A 13 -6.92 -31.50 12.80
CA ALA A 13 -5.57 -30.95 12.62
C ALA A 13 -5.29 -30.47 11.19
N ALA A 14 -6.06 -30.93 10.19
CA ALA A 14 -5.85 -30.59 8.79
C ALA A 14 -6.45 -29.24 8.35
N LEU A 15 -7.29 -28.58 9.18
CA LEU A 15 -7.97 -27.33 8.85
C LEU A 15 -7.26 -26.06 9.35
N ALA A 16 -6.12 -26.18 10.01
CA ALA A 16 -5.33 -25.01 10.44
C ALA A 16 -4.25 -24.65 9.40
N LEU A 17 -4.65 -24.49 8.12
CA LEU A 17 -3.80 -23.81 7.16
C LEU A 17 -3.78 -22.32 7.54
N PRO A 18 -2.59 -21.71 7.83
CA PRO A 18 -2.53 -20.28 7.99
C PRO A 18 -2.99 -19.65 6.68
N LEU A 19 -4.10 -18.90 6.71
CA LEU A 19 -4.41 -17.97 5.63
C LEU A 19 -3.23 -16.99 5.58
N ALA A 20 -2.32 -17.19 4.63
CA ALA A 20 -1.35 -16.19 4.29
C ALA A 20 -2.15 -14.95 3.88
N GLN A 21 -2.21 -13.95 4.76
CA GLN A 21 -2.78 -12.66 4.42
C GLN A 21 -1.88 -12.08 3.31
N ALA A 22 -2.39 -12.09 2.09
CA ALA A 22 -1.76 -11.35 1.01
C ALA A 22 -1.73 -9.88 1.46
N SER A 23 -0.53 -9.36 1.73
CA SER A 23 -0.34 -7.94 2.03
C SER A 23 -0.75 -7.18 0.78
N ALA A 24 -1.86 -6.43 0.86
CA ALA A 24 -2.30 -5.58 -0.23
C ALA A 24 -1.27 -4.45 -0.44
N ALA A 25 -1.08 -4.02 -1.68
CA ALA A 25 -0.26 -2.85 -1.97
C ALA A 25 -0.83 -1.61 -1.27
N GLU A 26 0.02 -0.72 -0.81
CA GLU A 26 -0.37 0.57 -0.21
C GLU A 26 0.56 1.69 -0.69
N LEU A 27 0.06 2.93 -0.63
CA LEU A 27 0.84 4.12 -0.90
C LEU A 27 1.12 4.84 0.42
N LEU A 28 2.37 4.83 0.89
CA LEU A 28 2.77 5.57 2.08
C LEU A 28 3.10 7.00 1.71
N MET A 29 2.38 7.97 2.27
CA MET A 29 2.72 9.38 2.16
C MET A 29 3.47 9.83 3.40
N TYR A 30 4.79 9.93 3.28
CA TYR A 30 5.65 10.50 4.32
C TYR A 30 5.50 12.02 4.33
N ARG A 31 5.11 12.55 5.48
CA ARG A 31 4.81 13.96 5.67
C ARG A 31 5.29 14.49 7.02
N ARG A 32 5.30 15.80 7.18
CA ARG A 32 5.56 16.50 8.45
C ARG A 32 4.64 17.70 8.59
N ASP A 33 4.52 18.22 9.80
CA ASP A 33 3.82 19.47 10.07
C ASP A 33 4.51 20.63 9.35
N GLY A 34 3.70 21.62 8.92
CA GLY A 34 4.19 22.79 8.23
C GLY A 34 4.75 22.56 6.82
N CYS A 35 4.45 21.40 6.20
CA CYS A 35 4.87 21.08 4.84
C CYS A 35 3.87 21.65 3.81
N PRO A 36 4.19 22.73 3.07
CA PRO A 36 3.24 23.36 2.16
C PRO A 36 2.84 22.46 0.97
N TYR A 37 3.75 21.65 0.48
CA TYR A 37 3.46 20.70 -0.61
C TYR A 37 2.60 19.52 -0.15
N CYS A 38 2.69 19.13 1.13
CA CYS A 38 1.77 18.16 1.71
C CYS A 38 0.34 18.71 1.76
N VAL A 39 0.19 19.98 2.18
CA VAL A 39 -1.11 20.69 2.21
C VAL A 39 -1.67 20.83 0.80
N ALA A 40 -0.84 21.15 -0.20
CA ALA A 40 -1.28 21.23 -1.59
C ALA A 40 -1.83 19.88 -2.08
N TRP A 41 -1.13 18.78 -1.82
CA TRP A 41 -1.60 17.44 -2.15
C TRP A 41 -2.91 17.08 -1.42
N ASP A 42 -2.99 17.38 -0.11
CA ASP A 42 -4.20 17.14 0.69
C ASP A 42 -5.44 17.82 0.09
N ARG A 43 -5.26 19.01 -0.50
CA ARG A 43 -6.35 19.77 -1.11
C ARG A 43 -6.70 19.29 -2.52
N GLU A 44 -5.71 18.98 -3.34
CA GLU A 44 -5.88 18.74 -4.77
C GLU A 44 -6.13 17.28 -5.13
N VAL A 45 -5.54 16.35 -4.37
CA VAL A 45 -5.56 14.90 -4.64
C VAL A 45 -6.24 14.12 -3.52
N GLY A 46 -5.93 14.47 -2.28
CA GLY A 46 -6.33 13.72 -1.08
C GLY A 46 -7.80 13.32 -1.03
N PRO A 47 -8.77 14.25 -1.27
CA PRO A 47 -10.20 13.93 -1.14
C PRO A 47 -10.69 12.85 -2.11
N GLY A 48 -10.07 12.72 -3.28
CA GLY A 48 -10.48 11.80 -4.33
C GLY A 48 -9.60 10.56 -4.47
N TYR A 49 -8.39 10.56 -3.91
CA TYR A 49 -7.40 9.53 -4.21
C TYR A 49 -7.89 8.11 -3.91
N ASN A 50 -8.36 7.85 -2.69
CA ASN A 50 -8.79 6.50 -2.29
C ASN A 50 -10.02 5.99 -3.06
N ASN A 51 -10.80 6.88 -3.66
CA ASN A 51 -11.94 6.54 -4.51
C ASN A 51 -11.54 6.31 -5.98
N SER A 52 -10.34 6.72 -6.37
CA SER A 52 -9.80 6.50 -7.72
C SER A 52 -9.46 5.02 -7.94
N SER A 53 -9.31 4.61 -9.21
CA SER A 53 -8.85 3.26 -9.56
C SER A 53 -7.49 2.95 -8.94
N PHE A 54 -6.58 3.92 -8.86
CA PHE A 54 -5.27 3.77 -8.23
C PHE A 54 -5.36 3.60 -6.72
N GLY A 55 -6.18 4.40 -6.05
CA GLY A 55 -6.40 4.31 -4.61
C GLY A 55 -7.08 3.03 -4.16
N LYS A 56 -7.88 2.40 -5.03
CA LYS A 56 -8.44 1.07 -4.78
C LYS A 56 -7.38 -0.04 -4.81
N VAL A 57 -6.33 0.11 -5.63
CA VAL A 57 -5.20 -0.82 -5.70
C VAL A 57 -4.21 -0.57 -4.56
N ALA A 58 -3.88 0.68 -4.30
CA ALA A 58 -2.91 1.11 -3.30
C ALA A 58 -3.48 2.30 -2.50
N PRO A 59 -4.31 2.03 -1.49
CA PRO A 59 -4.85 3.09 -0.62
C PRO A 59 -3.72 3.91 0.02
N VAL A 60 -3.93 5.23 0.15
CA VAL A 60 -2.93 6.07 0.80
C VAL A 60 -3.01 5.95 2.31
N ARG A 61 -1.84 5.82 2.95
CA ARG A 61 -1.65 5.90 4.40
C ARG A 61 -0.65 6.99 4.74
N MET A 62 -1.06 7.92 5.60
CA MET A 62 -0.21 9.01 6.08
C MET A 62 0.81 8.49 7.09
N VAL A 63 2.07 8.91 6.95
CA VAL A 63 3.18 8.58 7.84
C VAL A 63 3.89 9.87 8.24
N ASP A 64 3.89 10.18 9.53
CA ASP A 64 4.69 11.27 10.06
C ASP A 64 6.17 10.86 10.08
N VAL A 65 7.05 11.67 9.46
CA VAL A 65 8.50 11.38 9.43
C VAL A 65 9.14 11.42 10.83
N HIS A 66 8.50 12.06 11.80
CA HIS A 66 8.91 12.12 13.20
C HIS A 66 8.20 11.09 14.10
N GLY A 67 7.21 10.38 13.55
CA GLY A 67 6.41 9.39 14.26
C GLY A 67 6.94 7.97 14.16
N ALA A 68 6.06 7.02 14.49
CA ALA A 68 6.34 5.59 14.37
C ALA A 68 6.63 5.20 12.91
N ARG A 69 7.73 4.47 12.71
CA ARG A 69 8.13 4.04 11.36
C ARG A 69 7.39 2.76 10.96
N PRO A 70 6.80 2.72 9.75
CA PRO A 70 6.26 1.48 9.21
C PRO A 70 7.35 0.40 9.06
N GLN A 71 6.96 -0.87 9.23
CA GLN A 71 7.82 -2.03 9.01
C GLN A 71 7.93 -2.31 7.50
N VAL A 72 8.68 -1.46 6.80
CA VAL A 72 8.85 -1.50 5.33
C VAL A 72 10.32 -1.41 4.99
N ALA A 73 10.79 -2.27 4.08
CA ALA A 73 12.13 -2.19 3.52
C ALA A 73 12.19 -1.08 2.46
N LEU A 74 12.67 0.09 2.85
CA LEU A 74 12.89 1.23 1.96
C LEU A 74 14.19 1.07 1.18
N LYS A 75 14.19 1.47 -0.09
CA LYS A 75 15.38 1.49 -0.96
C LYS A 75 16.40 2.55 -0.54
N SER A 76 15.92 3.64 0.07
CA SER A 76 16.75 4.74 0.57
C SER A 76 16.02 5.50 1.69
N PRO A 77 16.71 6.30 2.50
CA PRO A 77 16.08 7.15 3.51
C PRO A 77 15.07 8.12 2.90
N ILE A 78 14.08 8.54 3.69
CA ILE A 78 13.16 9.63 3.34
C ILE A 78 13.85 10.96 3.65
N ILE A 79 14.07 11.77 2.64
CA ILE A 79 14.76 13.07 2.76
C ILE A 79 13.78 14.24 2.60
N TYR A 80 12.80 14.11 1.70
CA TYR A 80 11.87 15.16 1.34
C TYR A 80 10.45 14.84 1.81
N THR A 81 9.63 15.88 2.02
CA THR A 81 8.20 15.75 2.27
C THR A 81 7.39 16.64 1.31
N PRO A 82 6.30 16.13 0.74
CA PRO A 82 5.87 14.74 0.83
C PRO A 82 6.79 13.79 0.03
N THR A 83 6.94 12.56 0.49
CA THR A 83 7.45 11.45 -0.33
C THR A 83 6.40 10.35 -0.32
N PHE A 84 6.00 9.91 -1.49
CA PHE A 84 5.02 8.83 -1.66
C PHE A 84 5.76 7.55 -2.03
N VAL A 85 5.64 6.52 -1.21
CA VAL A 85 6.29 5.22 -1.42
C VAL A 85 5.22 4.17 -1.71
N LEU A 86 5.23 3.62 -2.91
CA LEU A 86 4.40 2.46 -3.24
C LEU A 86 5.05 1.22 -2.64
N VAL A 87 4.29 0.51 -1.82
CA VAL A 87 4.73 -0.67 -1.07
C VAL A 87 3.89 -1.87 -1.47
N ASP A 88 4.54 -3.01 -1.65
CA ASP A 88 3.92 -4.32 -1.79
C ASP A 88 4.73 -5.34 -1.00
N GLU A 89 4.04 -6.22 -0.25
CA GLU A 89 4.68 -7.21 0.63
C GLU A 89 5.77 -6.61 1.55
N ALA A 90 5.48 -5.46 2.16
CA ALA A 90 6.38 -4.71 3.04
C ALA A 90 7.70 -4.26 2.38
N ARG A 91 7.76 -4.14 1.06
CA ARG A 91 8.91 -3.66 0.29
C ARG A 91 8.54 -2.49 -0.60
N GLU A 92 9.44 -1.53 -0.72
CA GLU A 92 9.28 -0.43 -1.66
C GLU A 92 9.36 -0.92 -3.12
N ILE A 93 8.30 -0.65 -3.89
CA ILE A 93 8.27 -0.85 -5.35
C ILE A 93 8.93 0.36 -6.02
N GLY A 94 8.53 1.57 -5.62
CA GLY A 94 9.09 2.82 -6.09
C GLY A 94 8.50 4.01 -5.34
N ARG A 95 8.93 5.23 -5.67
CA ARG A 95 8.52 6.43 -4.94
C ARG A 95 8.35 7.64 -5.84
N ILE A 96 7.66 8.64 -5.31
CA ILE A 96 7.59 10.02 -5.80
C ILE A 96 8.12 10.92 -4.70
N GLU A 97 9.14 11.71 -4.97
CA GLU A 97 9.67 12.70 -4.03
C GLU A 97 9.10 14.08 -4.38
N GLY A 98 8.42 14.68 -3.40
CA GLY A 98 7.73 15.96 -3.58
C GLY A 98 6.35 15.84 -4.23
N TYR A 99 5.70 17.00 -4.36
CA TYR A 99 4.43 17.15 -5.07
C TYR A 99 4.48 18.44 -5.89
N SER A 100 4.27 18.34 -7.20
CA SER A 100 4.23 19.50 -8.09
C SER A 100 2.81 19.86 -8.54
N ASN A 101 2.06 18.90 -9.04
CA ASN A 101 0.69 19.05 -9.48
C ASN A 101 0.01 17.67 -9.65
N ASN A 102 -1.31 17.73 -9.86
CA ASN A 102 -2.19 16.58 -10.00
C ASN A 102 -1.78 15.64 -11.18
N ASP A 103 -1.54 16.22 -12.37
CA ASP A 103 -1.25 15.43 -13.58
C ASP A 103 0.07 14.66 -13.46
N PHE A 104 1.11 15.31 -12.95
CA PHE A 104 2.40 14.66 -12.70
C PHE A 104 2.27 13.55 -11.67
N PHE A 105 1.51 13.80 -10.58
CA PHE A 105 1.29 12.81 -9.53
C PHE A 105 0.60 11.55 -10.08
N TYR A 106 -0.56 11.71 -10.75
CA TYR A 106 -1.30 10.58 -11.30
C TYR A 106 -0.57 9.87 -12.42
N GLY A 107 0.14 10.59 -13.28
CA GLY A 107 0.98 9.98 -14.32
C GLY A 107 2.11 9.13 -13.75
N THR A 108 2.71 9.55 -12.63
CA THR A 108 3.77 8.80 -11.96
C THR A 108 3.21 7.61 -11.17
N ILE A 109 2.08 7.77 -10.46
CA ILE A 109 1.38 6.68 -9.77
C ILE A 109 0.98 5.57 -10.75
N ALA A 110 0.45 5.92 -11.92
CA ALA A 110 0.10 4.95 -12.96
C ALA A 110 1.31 4.07 -13.35
N ARG A 111 2.47 4.69 -13.55
CA ARG A 111 3.72 3.97 -13.87
C ARG A 111 4.18 3.08 -12.72
N LEU A 112 4.11 3.55 -11.48
CA LEU A 112 4.50 2.77 -10.30
C LEU A 112 3.58 1.57 -10.09
N ILE A 113 2.27 1.76 -10.16
CA ILE A 113 1.29 0.68 -10.05
C ILE A 113 1.47 -0.34 -11.19
N GLY A 114 1.88 0.10 -12.37
CA GLY A 114 2.24 -0.78 -13.48
C GLY A 114 3.39 -1.75 -13.16
N GLN A 115 4.23 -1.45 -12.17
CA GLN A 115 5.33 -2.32 -11.72
C GLN A 115 4.90 -3.37 -10.68
N LEU A 116 3.68 -3.26 -10.12
CA LEU A 116 3.14 -4.26 -9.21
C LEU A 116 2.89 -5.59 -9.95
N PRO A 117 2.96 -6.74 -9.24
CA PRO A 117 2.51 -8.01 -9.79
C PRO A 117 1.06 -7.94 -10.27
N ALA A 118 0.70 -8.72 -11.29
CA ALA A 118 -0.65 -8.72 -11.87
C ALA A 118 -1.75 -8.97 -10.81
N ALA A 119 -1.50 -9.86 -9.86
CA ALA A 119 -2.42 -10.16 -8.76
C ALA A 119 -2.69 -8.91 -7.88
N ALA A 120 -1.67 -8.10 -7.60
CA ALA A 120 -1.81 -6.86 -6.81
C ALA A 120 -2.54 -5.75 -7.58
N ARG A 121 -2.56 -5.80 -8.93
CA ARG A 121 -3.23 -4.83 -9.81
C ARG A 121 -4.68 -5.18 -10.15
N SER A 122 -5.20 -6.29 -9.68
CA SER A 122 -6.54 -6.80 -10.09
C SER A 122 -7.69 -5.81 -9.86
N GLY A 123 -7.54 -4.90 -8.90
CA GLY A 123 -8.49 -3.81 -8.68
C GLY A 123 -8.62 -2.79 -9.83
N LEU A 124 -7.64 -2.69 -10.74
CA LEU A 124 -7.73 -1.81 -11.91
C LEU A 124 -8.63 -2.36 -13.01
N SER A 125 -8.70 -3.67 -13.15
CA SER A 125 -9.47 -4.34 -14.22
C SER A 125 -10.98 -4.32 -13.99
N ALA A 126 -11.42 -4.07 -12.76
CA ALA A 126 -12.85 -4.08 -12.38
C ALA A 126 -13.56 -2.73 -12.63
N SER A 127 -12.85 -1.68 -13.10
CA SER A 127 -13.39 -0.31 -13.26
C SER A 127 -13.43 0.18 -14.70
N GLN A 128 -13.36 -0.74 -15.69
CA GLN A 128 -13.61 -0.44 -17.12
C GLN A 128 -15.02 -0.81 -17.53
#